data_007e4332ec9ada673929d3b3200f2967
#
_entry.id   007e4332ec9ada673929d3b3200f2967
#
_cell.length_a   1.000
_cell.length_b   1.000
_cell.length_c   1.000
_cell.angle_alpha   90.00
_cell.angle_beta   90.00
_cell.angle_gamma   90.00
#
_symmetry.space_group_name_H-M   'P 1'
#
loop_
_entity.id
_entity.type
_entity.pdbx_description
1 polymer ?
#
loop_
_entity_poly.entity_id
_entity_poly.type
_entity_poly.pdbx_seq_one_letter_code
_entity_poly.pdbx_strand_id
1 'polypeptide(L)'
;IRSIELADISRYRGELMGLAIIFVILFHVGLPREDAFFGLKRMGNIGVDFFLFLSGMGLWFSWTKHPSLRKFYLRRFLRVYPTWLFMACLYYIPDFLNVNLTGHSGHSMNIIDLIGDITINWDFWMHNELTFWYIPAIMVFYLVSPFYMMLIAKNPIYRWTPVIMIMWCVVVEYITPLHDSVGHLEIFWSRAPIFFIGINIAEVVKRKEIVGG
;
A
#
# COMPACT_ATOMS: atom_id res chain seq x y z
N ILE A 1 28.32 -13.30 15.70
CA ILE A 1 27.00 -12.91 15.14
C ILE A 1 26.89 -11.40 15.36
N ARG A 2 26.93 -10.59 14.28
CA ARG A 2 26.69 -9.15 14.38
C ARG A 2 25.25 -8.94 14.90
N SER A 3 25.10 -8.14 15.94
CA SER A 3 23.78 -7.72 16.39
C SER A 3 23.09 -6.95 15.25
N ILE A 4 21.90 -7.39 14.85
CA ILE A 4 21.08 -6.66 13.87
C ILE A 4 20.51 -5.45 14.62
N GLU A 5 20.93 -4.25 14.22
CA GLU A 5 20.40 -3.02 14.77
C GLU A 5 19.19 -2.53 13.97
N LEU A 6 18.23 -1.88 14.62
CA LEU A 6 17.08 -1.28 13.92
C LEU A 6 17.52 -0.26 12.86
N ALA A 7 18.67 0.38 13.04
CA ALA A 7 19.29 1.28 12.06
C ALA A 7 19.61 0.60 10.72
N ASP A 8 19.90 -0.71 10.73
CA ASP A 8 20.18 -1.47 9.52
C ASP A 8 18.96 -1.54 8.57
N ILE A 9 17.74 -1.48 9.10
CA ILE A 9 16.52 -1.42 8.26
C ILE A 9 16.53 -0.15 7.39
N SER A 10 16.96 0.98 7.95
CA SER A 10 17.09 2.22 7.19
C SER A 10 18.25 2.17 6.19
N ARG A 11 19.37 1.60 6.60
CA ARG A 11 20.59 1.47 5.79
C ARG A 11 20.37 0.61 4.55
N TYR A 12 19.73 -0.56 4.72
CA TYR A 12 19.49 -1.54 3.67
C TYR A 12 18.05 -1.44 3.09
N ARG A 13 17.39 -0.30 3.25
CA ARG A 13 16.00 -0.14 2.81
C ARG A 13 15.81 -0.39 1.30
N GLY A 14 16.78 -0.02 0.47
CA GLY A 14 16.73 -0.24 -0.97
C GLY A 14 16.73 -1.72 -1.32
N GLU A 15 17.62 -2.47 -0.72
CA GLU A 15 17.77 -3.91 -0.87
C GLU A 15 16.52 -4.65 -0.36
N LEU A 16 16.01 -4.24 0.80
CA LEU A 16 14.78 -4.79 1.37
C LEU A 16 13.55 -4.53 0.48
N MET A 17 13.47 -3.35 -0.16
CA MET A 17 12.42 -3.07 -1.14
C MET A 17 12.58 -3.94 -2.40
N GLY A 18 13.81 -4.18 -2.85
CA GLY A 18 14.10 -5.12 -3.95
C GLY A 18 13.67 -6.54 -3.61
N LEU A 19 13.97 -7.01 -2.40
CA LEU A 19 13.51 -8.32 -1.91
C LEU A 19 11.98 -8.39 -1.84
N ALA A 20 11.33 -7.33 -1.35
CA ALA A 20 9.87 -7.26 -1.30
C ALA A 20 9.23 -7.39 -2.69
N ILE A 21 9.82 -6.78 -3.73
CA ILE A 21 9.35 -6.92 -5.11
C ILE A 21 9.48 -8.38 -5.58
N ILE A 22 10.57 -9.06 -5.26
CA ILE A 22 10.75 -10.49 -5.60
C ILE A 22 9.62 -11.32 -4.97
N PHE A 23 9.29 -11.09 -3.70
CA PHE A 23 8.17 -11.75 -3.04
C PHE A 23 6.83 -11.47 -3.72
N VAL A 24 6.58 -10.22 -4.12
CA VAL A 24 5.36 -9.86 -4.87
C VAL A 24 5.29 -10.60 -6.20
N ILE A 25 6.39 -10.69 -6.94
CA ILE A 25 6.45 -11.45 -8.20
C ILE A 25 6.17 -12.92 -7.95
N LEU A 26 6.79 -13.52 -6.93
CA LEU A 26 6.55 -14.93 -6.55
C LEU A 26 5.07 -15.19 -6.22
N PHE A 27 4.40 -14.24 -5.57
CA PHE A 27 2.96 -14.38 -5.27
C PHE A 27 2.11 -14.50 -6.55
N HIS A 28 2.50 -13.84 -7.63
CA HIS A 28 1.76 -13.83 -8.89
C HIS A 28 2.14 -14.99 -9.84
N VAL A 29 3.12 -15.83 -9.46
CA VAL A 29 3.44 -17.03 -10.24
C VAL A 29 2.29 -18.02 -10.18
N GLY A 30 1.84 -18.53 -11.33
CA GLY A 30 0.74 -19.49 -11.45
C GLY A 30 1.15 -20.90 -11.02
N LEU A 31 1.28 -21.17 -9.72
CA LEU A 31 1.57 -22.50 -9.19
C LEU A 31 0.28 -23.16 -8.67
N PRO A 32 0.01 -24.43 -8.99
CA PRO A 32 -1.10 -25.18 -8.42
C PRO A 32 -0.87 -25.44 -6.90
N ARG A 33 -1.95 -25.75 -6.19
CA ARG A 33 -1.90 -25.93 -4.72
C ARG A 33 -1.08 -27.15 -4.29
N GLU A 34 -0.98 -28.13 -5.16
CA GLU A 34 -0.26 -29.39 -4.96
C GLU A 34 1.25 -29.25 -5.19
N ASP A 35 1.70 -28.11 -5.73
CA ASP A 35 3.11 -27.87 -5.99
C ASP A 35 3.91 -27.69 -4.68
N ALA A 36 5.10 -28.30 -4.61
CA ALA A 36 5.98 -28.21 -3.46
C ALA A 36 6.38 -26.76 -3.09
N PHE A 37 6.40 -25.85 -4.07
CA PHE A 37 6.72 -24.43 -3.88
C PHE A 37 5.50 -23.56 -3.61
N PHE A 38 4.29 -24.11 -3.50
CA PHE A 38 3.08 -23.34 -3.23
C PHE A 38 3.16 -22.57 -1.90
N GLY A 39 3.77 -23.16 -0.87
CA GLY A 39 4.02 -22.47 0.40
C GLY A 39 4.89 -21.21 0.24
N LEU A 40 5.94 -21.31 -0.54
CA LEU A 40 6.82 -20.17 -0.86
C LEU A 40 6.06 -19.08 -1.64
N LYS A 41 5.23 -19.46 -2.61
CA LYS A 41 4.34 -18.54 -3.32
C LYS A 41 3.45 -17.75 -2.35
N ARG A 42 2.81 -18.44 -1.40
CA ARG A 42 1.95 -17.77 -0.39
C ARG A 42 2.70 -16.77 0.48
N MET A 43 3.95 -17.06 0.82
CA MET A 43 4.82 -16.12 1.54
C MET A 43 5.06 -14.83 0.75
N GLY A 44 4.92 -14.85 -0.56
CA GLY A 44 5.04 -13.67 -1.42
C GLY A 44 4.09 -12.53 -1.03
N ASN A 45 2.95 -12.84 -0.40
CA ASN A 45 2.03 -11.84 0.12
C ASN A 45 2.69 -10.93 1.19
N ILE A 46 3.65 -11.45 1.96
CA ILE A 46 4.45 -10.69 2.92
C ILE A 46 5.23 -9.57 2.23
N GLY A 47 5.58 -9.76 0.95
CA GLY A 47 6.29 -8.74 0.16
C GLY A 47 5.54 -7.41 0.09
N VAL A 48 4.21 -7.44 -0.03
CA VAL A 48 3.39 -6.22 -0.03
C VAL A 48 3.44 -5.52 1.32
N ASP A 49 3.39 -6.29 2.42
CA ASP A 49 3.47 -5.74 3.78
C ASP A 49 4.83 -5.08 4.03
N PHE A 50 5.91 -5.74 3.63
CA PHE A 50 7.25 -5.15 3.68
C PHE A 50 7.34 -3.87 2.86
N PHE A 51 6.78 -3.88 1.66
CA PHE A 51 6.80 -2.71 0.79
C PHE A 51 6.05 -1.53 1.41
N LEU A 52 4.87 -1.77 1.98
CA LEU A 52 4.06 -0.76 2.67
C LEU A 52 4.77 -0.23 3.92
N PHE A 53 5.32 -1.13 4.75
CA PHE A 53 6.07 -0.77 5.95
C PHE A 53 7.28 0.14 5.61
N LEU A 54 8.12 -0.28 4.66
CA LEU A 54 9.29 0.48 4.23
C LEU A 54 8.93 1.80 3.55
N SER A 55 7.78 1.85 2.86
CA SER A 55 7.23 3.07 2.27
C SER A 55 6.82 4.06 3.36
N GLY A 56 6.07 3.61 4.38
CA GLY A 56 5.69 4.43 5.52
C GLY A 56 6.90 5.02 6.25
N MET A 57 7.91 4.19 6.52
CA MET A 57 9.17 4.63 7.14
C MET A 57 9.88 5.70 6.28
N GLY A 58 9.95 5.49 4.97
CA GLY A 58 10.57 6.45 4.06
C GLY A 58 9.82 7.77 3.95
N LEU A 59 8.49 7.78 4.16
CA LEU A 59 7.70 9.00 4.20
C LEU A 59 8.07 9.86 5.41
N TRP A 60 8.22 9.25 6.58
CA TRP A 60 8.65 9.95 7.79
C TRP A 60 10.00 10.64 7.59
N PHE A 61 11.01 9.95 7.07
CA PHE A 61 12.32 10.54 6.80
C PHE A 61 12.26 11.69 5.80
N SER A 62 11.45 11.56 4.75
CA SER A 62 11.25 12.62 3.76
C SER A 62 10.54 13.84 4.34
N TRP A 63 9.51 13.62 5.17
CA TRP A 63 8.72 14.66 5.81
C TRP A 63 9.53 15.45 6.82
N THR A 64 10.26 14.78 7.71
CA THR A 64 11.07 15.45 8.74
C THR A 64 12.20 16.31 8.19
N LYS A 65 12.69 16.02 6.99
CA LYS A 65 13.70 16.84 6.31
C LYS A 65 13.10 18.13 5.73
N HIS A 66 11.91 18.05 5.17
CA HIS A 66 11.27 19.15 4.46
C HIS A 66 9.74 19.10 4.64
N PRO A 67 9.18 19.61 5.77
CA PRO A 67 7.76 19.55 6.06
C PRO A 67 6.97 20.55 5.21
N SER A 68 6.66 20.17 3.97
CA SER A 68 5.86 20.98 3.04
C SER A 68 4.86 20.10 2.32
N LEU A 69 3.57 20.30 2.58
CA LEU A 69 2.46 19.54 1.98
C LEU A 69 2.54 19.58 0.45
N ARG A 70 2.70 20.76 -0.15
CA ARG A 70 2.77 20.91 -1.60
C ARG A 70 3.91 20.08 -2.21
N LYS A 71 5.11 20.17 -1.64
CA LYS A 71 6.28 19.42 -2.14
C LYS A 71 6.12 17.91 -1.88
N PHE A 72 5.48 17.53 -0.77
CA PHE A 72 5.20 16.16 -0.43
C PHE A 72 4.25 15.53 -1.47
N TYR A 73 3.06 16.12 -1.68
CA TYR A 73 2.06 15.58 -2.60
C TYR A 73 2.55 15.59 -4.04
N LEU A 74 3.19 16.65 -4.50
CA LEU A 74 3.72 16.72 -5.86
C LEU A 74 4.73 15.60 -6.14
N ARG A 75 5.66 15.34 -5.20
CA ARG A 75 6.65 14.26 -5.37
C ARG A 75 6.01 12.88 -5.39
N ARG A 76 4.96 12.64 -4.60
CA ARG A 76 4.26 11.34 -4.56
C ARG A 76 3.39 11.16 -5.78
N PHE A 77 2.67 12.19 -6.17
CA PHE A 77 1.87 12.19 -7.38
C PHE A 77 2.73 11.89 -8.62
N LEU A 78 3.79 12.65 -8.85
CA LEU A 78 4.68 12.44 -10.00
C LEU A 78 5.38 11.07 -10.00
N ARG A 79 5.53 10.44 -8.85
CA ARG A 79 6.16 9.12 -8.74
C ARG A 79 5.22 7.96 -9.09
N VAL A 80 3.94 8.08 -8.81
CA VAL A 80 2.97 6.97 -8.92
C VAL A 80 1.98 7.21 -10.04
N TYR A 81 1.39 8.40 -10.09
CA TYR A 81 0.23 8.66 -10.93
C TYR A 81 0.49 8.60 -12.44
N PRO A 82 1.61 9.11 -12.99
CA PRO A 82 1.84 9.02 -14.44
C PRO A 82 1.96 7.56 -14.93
N THR A 83 2.63 6.72 -14.16
CA THR A 83 2.74 5.28 -14.47
C THR A 83 1.39 4.59 -14.34
N TRP A 84 0.64 4.93 -13.28
CA TRP A 84 -0.72 4.43 -13.12
C TRP A 84 -1.60 4.81 -14.30
N LEU A 85 -1.65 6.09 -14.66
CA LEU A 85 -2.49 6.58 -15.75
C LEU A 85 -2.19 5.86 -17.06
N PHE A 86 -0.91 5.67 -17.38
CA PHE A 86 -0.49 4.94 -18.57
C PHE A 86 -0.97 3.48 -18.55
N MET A 87 -0.75 2.77 -17.44
CA MET A 87 -1.17 1.37 -17.31
C MET A 87 -2.70 1.23 -17.29
N ALA A 88 -3.41 2.14 -16.62
CA ALA A 88 -4.86 2.16 -16.58
C ALA A 88 -5.47 2.39 -17.98
N CYS A 89 -4.91 3.32 -18.76
CA CYS A 89 -5.34 3.51 -20.15
C CYS A 89 -5.13 2.25 -20.99
N LEU A 90 -3.98 1.58 -20.85
CA LEU A 90 -3.70 0.34 -21.58
C LEU A 90 -4.63 -0.82 -21.18
N TYR A 91 -5.13 -0.82 -19.97
CA TYR A 91 -6.02 -1.86 -19.46
C TYR A 91 -7.49 -1.57 -19.75
N TYR A 92 -7.99 -0.41 -19.33
CA TYR A 92 -9.42 -0.09 -19.37
C TYR A 92 -9.94 0.38 -20.73
N ILE A 93 -9.12 1.04 -21.56
CA ILE A 93 -9.59 1.49 -22.90
C ILE A 93 -9.87 0.32 -23.83
N PRO A 94 -8.98 -0.67 -24.00
CA PRO A 94 -9.28 -1.84 -24.82
C PRO A 94 -10.51 -2.61 -24.33
N ASP A 95 -10.67 -2.73 -23.03
CA ASP A 95 -11.79 -3.40 -22.41
C ASP A 95 -13.11 -2.67 -22.71
N PHE A 96 -13.15 -1.36 -22.55
CA PHE A 96 -14.29 -0.51 -22.90
C PHE A 96 -14.66 -0.61 -24.40
N LEU A 97 -13.67 -0.75 -25.29
CA LEU A 97 -13.88 -0.92 -26.73
C LEU A 97 -14.24 -2.36 -27.12
N ASN A 98 -14.47 -3.25 -26.16
CA ASN A 98 -14.69 -4.69 -26.35
C ASN A 98 -13.56 -5.39 -27.14
N VAL A 99 -12.36 -4.83 -27.11
CA VAL A 99 -11.16 -5.48 -27.64
C VAL A 99 -10.57 -6.35 -26.54
N ASN A 100 -10.95 -7.60 -26.50
CA ASN A 100 -10.64 -8.54 -25.40
C ASN A 100 -9.13 -8.90 -25.37
N LEU A 101 -8.28 -7.94 -25.00
CA LEU A 101 -6.83 -8.13 -24.89
C LEU A 101 -6.42 -8.79 -23.56
N THR A 102 -7.24 -8.63 -22.53
CA THR A 102 -6.89 -9.06 -21.16
C THR A 102 -7.65 -10.29 -20.70
N GLY A 103 -8.67 -10.73 -21.45
CA GLY A 103 -9.56 -11.81 -21.03
C GLY A 103 -10.48 -11.42 -19.84
N HIS A 104 -10.50 -10.14 -19.48
CA HIS A 104 -11.35 -9.58 -18.44
C HIS A 104 -12.61 -8.97 -19.09
N SER A 105 -13.76 -9.28 -18.54
CA SER A 105 -15.00 -8.55 -18.84
C SER A 105 -15.06 -7.37 -17.88
N GLY A 106 -14.58 -6.20 -18.31
CA GLY A 106 -14.56 -5.01 -17.45
C GLY A 106 -15.95 -4.52 -17.07
N HIS A 107 -15.99 -3.77 -16.01
CA HIS A 107 -17.21 -3.15 -15.49
C HIS A 107 -17.46 -1.76 -16.06
N SER A 108 -16.59 -1.25 -16.94
CA SER A 108 -16.73 0.08 -17.55
C SER A 108 -17.91 0.07 -18.56
N MET A 109 -19.12 0.24 -18.04
CA MET A 109 -20.34 0.22 -18.87
C MET A 109 -20.57 1.52 -19.63
N ASN A 110 -20.00 2.62 -19.16
CA ASN A 110 -20.16 3.94 -19.75
C ASN A 110 -18.89 4.78 -19.62
N ILE A 111 -18.87 5.92 -20.31
CA ILE A 111 -17.69 6.81 -20.34
C ILE A 111 -17.32 7.39 -18.97
N ILE A 112 -18.28 7.51 -18.05
CA ILE A 112 -18.05 8.02 -16.70
C ILE A 112 -17.31 6.97 -15.88
N ASP A 113 -17.71 5.70 -16.00
CA ASP A 113 -17.05 4.58 -15.34
C ASP A 113 -15.62 4.47 -15.86
N LEU A 114 -15.43 4.52 -17.18
CA LEU A 114 -14.08 4.50 -17.79
C LEU A 114 -13.18 5.60 -17.24
N ILE A 115 -13.69 6.83 -17.15
CA ILE A 115 -12.92 7.96 -16.56
C ILE A 115 -12.62 7.70 -15.09
N GLY A 116 -13.58 7.17 -14.34
CA GLY A 116 -13.41 6.81 -12.93
C GLY A 116 -12.34 5.73 -12.75
N ASP A 117 -12.37 4.68 -13.56
CA ASP A 117 -11.41 3.58 -13.53
C ASP A 117 -10.00 4.06 -13.87
N ILE A 118 -9.84 4.84 -14.93
CA ILE A 118 -8.54 5.38 -15.32
C ILE A 118 -7.99 6.35 -14.27
N THR A 119 -8.82 7.19 -13.66
CA THR A 119 -8.34 8.25 -12.76
C THR A 119 -8.11 7.79 -11.33
N ILE A 120 -9.04 7.05 -10.74
CA ILE A 120 -9.02 6.67 -9.31
C ILE A 120 -9.22 5.18 -9.06
N ASN A 121 -9.21 4.36 -10.11
CA ASN A 121 -9.52 2.93 -10.05
C ASN A 121 -10.89 2.67 -9.38
N TRP A 122 -11.93 3.18 -10.00
CA TRP A 122 -13.31 3.06 -9.52
C TRP A 122 -13.75 1.61 -9.33
N ASP A 123 -13.28 0.71 -10.21
CA ASP A 123 -13.49 -0.73 -10.13
C ASP A 123 -13.08 -1.33 -8.78
N PHE A 124 -11.95 -0.89 -8.23
CA PHE A 124 -11.53 -1.32 -6.89
C PHE A 124 -12.48 -0.82 -5.80
N TRP A 125 -12.87 0.45 -5.85
CA TRP A 125 -13.68 1.06 -4.78
C TRP A 125 -15.14 0.61 -4.79
N MET A 126 -15.71 0.34 -5.98
CA MET A 126 -17.14 0.11 -6.14
C MET A 126 -17.48 -1.33 -6.51
N HIS A 127 -16.59 -2.05 -7.20
CA HIS A 127 -16.88 -3.37 -7.76
C HIS A 127 -16.01 -4.50 -7.20
N ASN A 128 -15.17 -4.21 -6.19
CA ASN A 128 -14.26 -5.20 -5.58
C ASN A 128 -13.26 -5.82 -6.58
N GLU A 129 -12.84 -5.08 -7.60
CA GLU A 129 -11.84 -5.55 -8.55
C GLU A 129 -10.44 -5.42 -7.95
N LEU A 130 -9.76 -6.55 -7.74
CA LEU A 130 -8.49 -6.59 -7.01
C LEU A 130 -7.24 -6.48 -7.91
N THR A 131 -7.41 -6.35 -9.23
CA THR A 131 -6.26 -6.38 -10.17
C THR A 131 -5.23 -5.30 -9.85
N PHE A 132 -5.67 -4.08 -9.55
CA PHE A 132 -4.79 -2.94 -9.27
C PHE A 132 -4.98 -2.35 -7.87
N TRP A 133 -5.53 -3.10 -6.92
CA TRP A 133 -5.89 -2.64 -5.58
C TRP A 133 -4.80 -1.84 -4.85
N TYR A 134 -3.52 -2.18 -5.09
CA TYR A 134 -2.39 -1.55 -4.42
C TYR A 134 -2.28 -0.04 -4.73
N ILE A 135 -2.57 0.36 -5.98
CA ILE A 135 -2.39 1.75 -6.43
C ILE A 135 -3.37 2.70 -5.73
N PRO A 136 -4.70 2.48 -5.75
CA PRO A 136 -5.62 3.33 -5.01
C PRO A 136 -5.36 3.29 -3.51
N ALA A 137 -5.00 2.14 -2.94
CA ALA A 137 -4.67 2.02 -1.53
C ALA A 137 -3.47 2.90 -1.15
N ILE A 138 -2.34 2.80 -1.87
CA ILE A 138 -1.15 3.61 -1.57
C ILE A 138 -1.38 5.10 -1.80
N MET A 139 -2.23 5.49 -2.75
CA MET A 139 -2.60 6.89 -2.97
C MET A 139 -3.36 7.47 -1.77
N VAL A 140 -4.32 6.71 -1.21
CA VAL A 140 -5.03 7.11 0.02
C VAL A 140 -4.07 7.17 1.21
N PHE A 141 -3.16 6.20 1.36
CA PHE A 141 -2.16 6.23 2.42
C PHE A 141 -1.24 7.46 2.30
N TYR A 142 -0.84 7.84 1.09
CA TYR A 142 -0.07 9.06 0.87
C TYR A 142 -0.88 10.33 1.17
N LEU A 143 -2.17 10.34 0.86
CA LEU A 143 -3.05 11.47 1.15
C LEU A 143 -3.16 11.71 2.67
N VAL A 144 -3.33 10.65 3.45
CA VAL A 144 -3.55 10.73 4.90
C VAL A 144 -2.25 10.88 5.69
N SER A 145 -1.12 10.36 5.18
CA SER A 145 0.14 10.27 5.94
C SER A 145 0.69 11.60 6.47
N PRO A 146 0.66 12.76 5.75
CA PRO A 146 1.14 14.03 6.32
C PRO A 146 0.34 14.48 7.53
N PHE A 147 -0.98 14.30 7.50
CA PHE A 147 -1.85 14.62 8.63
C PHE A 147 -1.54 13.72 9.82
N TYR A 148 -1.37 12.43 9.59
CA TYR A 148 -0.96 11.50 10.64
C TYR A 148 0.40 11.89 11.25
N MET A 149 1.39 12.21 10.41
CA MET A 149 2.71 12.64 10.89
C MET A 149 2.64 13.95 11.69
N MET A 150 1.77 14.89 11.33
CA MET A 150 1.52 16.10 12.11
C MET A 150 0.83 15.79 13.45
N LEU A 151 -0.11 14.85 13.48
CA LEU A 151 -0.80 14.43 14.69
C LEU A 151 0.15 13.78 15.69
N ILE A 152 0.97 12.82 15.27
CA ILE A 152 1.94 12.17 16.18
C ILE A 152 3.05 13.11 16.64
N ALA A 153 3.40 14.12 15.84
CA ALA A 153 4.34 15.16 16.25
C ALA A 153 3.74 16.08 17.34
N LYS A 154 2.42 16.33 17.29
CA LYS A 154 1.69 17.14 18.27
C LYS A 154 1.47 16.39 19.59
N ASN A 155 1.06 15.11 19.51
CA ASN A 155 0.82 14.27 20.68
C ASN A 155 1.17 12.80 20.38
N PRO A 156 2.15 12.21 21.09
CA PRO A 156 2.57 10.83 20.88
C PRO A 156 1.48 9.77 21.07
N ILE A 157 0.36 10.08 21.74
CA ILE A 157 -0.74 9.16 21.94
C ILE A 157 -1.34 8.68 20.60
N TYR A 158 -1.30 9.51 19.56
CA TYR A 158 -1.79 9.14 18.24
C TYR A 158 -0.98 8.03 17.56
N ARG A 159 0.16 7.61 18.12
CA ARG A 159 0.93 6.44 17.66
C ARG A 159 0.18 5.12 17.90
N TRP A 160 -0.86 5.13 18.75
CA TRP A 160 -1.75 3.99 18.94
C TRP A 160 -2.78 3.82 17.84
N THR A 161 -2.87 4.75 16.86
CA THR A 161 -3.79 4.64 15.72
C THR A 161 -3.71 3.30 14.98
N PRO A 162 -2.53 2.69 14.71
CA PRO A 162 -2.48 1.37 14.09
C PRO A 162 -3.19 0.28 14.88
N VAL A 163 -3.19 0.35 16.21
CA VAL A 163 -3.93 -0.60 17.06
C VAL A 163 -5.43 -0.42 16.85
N ILE A 164 -5.91 0.82 16.78
CA ILE A 164 -7.32 1.12 16.48
C ILE A 164 -7.69 0.60 15.07
N MET A 165 -6.78 0.74 14.10
CA MET A 165 -6.99 0.20 12.75
C MET A 165 -7.08 -1.34 12.75
N ILE A 166 -6.26 -2.02 13.55
CA ILE A 166 -6.36 -3.49 13.72
C ILE A 166 -7.70 -3.87 14.35
N MET A 167 -8.11 -3.15 15.40
CA MET A 167 -9.43 -3.37 16.00
C MET A 167 -10.56 -3.14 15.01
N TRP A 168 -10.45 -2.12 14.15
CA TRP A 168 -11.41 -1.88 13.07
C TRP A 168 -11.49 -3.06 12.11
N CYS A 169 -10.36 -3.66 11.69
CA CYS A 169 -10.36 -4.84 10.83
C CYS A 169 -11.13 -6.00 11.48
N VAL A 170 -10.91 -6.23 12.78
CA VAL A 170 -11.64 -7.26 13.54
C VAL A 170 -13.13 -6.95 13.60
N VAL A 171 -13.50 -5.71 13.85
CA VAL A 171 -14.91 -5.27 13.93
C VAL A 171 -15.62 -5.47 12.58
N VAL A 172 -14.98 -5.07 11.48
CA VAL A 172 -15.55 -5.25 10.12
C VAL A 172 -15.75 -6.73 9.80
N GLU A 173 -14.81 -7.60 10.21
CA GLU A 173 -14.92 -9.04 9.95
C GLU A 173 -16.09 -9.71 10.69
N TYR A 174 -16.33 -9.34 11.94
CA TYR A 174 -17.29 -10.03 12.80
C TYR A 174 -18.67 -9.36 12.89
N ILE A 175 -18.84 -8.12 12.43
CA ILE A 175 -20.13 -7.42 12.47
C ILE A 175 -20.77 -7.43 11.09
N THR A 176 -21.73 -8.32 10.86
CA THR A 176 -22.39 -8.55 9.58
C THR A 176 -22.84 -7.27 8.84
N PRO A 177 -23.52 -6.29 9.44
CA PRO A 177 -23.89 -5.07 8.70
C PRO A 177 -22.71 -4.24 8.20
N LEU A 178 -21.58 -4.27 8.91
CA LEU A 178 -20.35 -3.59 8.49
C LEU A 178 -19.62 -4.40 7.43
N HIS A 179 -19.55 -5.73 7.60
CA HIS A 179 -18.97 -6.64 6.63
C HIS A 179 -19.65 -6.50 5.26
N ASP A 180 -20.96 -6.51 5.23
CA ASP A 180 -21.74 -6.36 3.99
C ASP A 180 -21.52 -5.01 3.31
N SER A 181 -21.24 -3.96 4.09
CA SER A 181 -21.05 -2.59 3.56
C SER A 181 -19.62 -2.32 3.08
N VAL A 182 -18.60 -2.73 3.84
CA VAL A 182 -17.19 -2.35 3.61
C VAL A 182 -16.21 -3.52 3.62
N GLY A 183 -16.69 -4.76 3.75
CA GLY A 183 -15.87 -5.97 3.73
C GLY A 183 -15.17 -6.19 2.40
N HIS A 184 -15.74 -5.71 1.29
CA HIS A 184 -15.10 -5.75 -0.02
C HIS A 184 -13.77 -4.96 -0.06
N LEU A 185 -13.53 -4.04 0.87
CA LEU A 185 -12.29 -3.30 1.04
C LEU A 185 -11.35 -3.95 2.09
N GLU A 186 -11.56 -5.23 2.46
CA GLU A 186 -10.75 -5.93 3.47
C GLU A 186 -9.25 -5.82 3.19
N ILE A 187 -8.85 -5.98 1.95
CA ILE A 187 -7.43 -5.88 1.55
C ILE A 187 -6.84 -4.50 1.85
N PHE A 188 -7.63 -3.43 1.73
CA PHE A 188 -7.23 -2.07 2.08
C PHE A 188 -7.13 -1.88 3.59
N TRP A 189 -8.16 -2.30 4.35
CA TRP A 189 -8.20 -2.15 5.81
C TRP A 189 -7.08 -2.94 6.48
N SER A 190 -6.86 -4.19 6.06
CA SER A 190 -5.84 -5.08 6.64
C SER A 190 -4.41 -4.58 6.41
N ARG A 191 -4.16 -3.80 5.35
CA ARG A 191 -2.82 -3.28 5.02
C ARG A 191 -2.54 -1.90 5.62
N ALA A 192 -3.56 -1.14 6.02
CA ALA A 192 -3.38 0.17 6.62
C ALA A 192 -2.49 0.14 7.88
N PRO A 193 -2.69 -0.76 8.86
CA PRO A 193 -1.88 -0.78 10.08
C PRO A 193 -0.39 -0.86 9.83
N ILE A 194 0.06 -1.76 8.93
CA ILE A 194 1.49 -1.98 8.69
C ILE A 194 2.18 -0.76 8.09
N PHE A 195 1.49 -0.01 7.23
CA PHE A 195 2.00 1.23 6.68
C PHE A 195 2.21 2.30 7.77
N PHE A 196 1.24 2.48 8.66
CA PHE A 196 1.34 3.46 9.75
C PHE A 196 2.30 3.02 10.86
N ILE A 197 2.47 1.73 11.11
CA ILE A 197 3.54 1.18 11.96
C ILE A 197 4.91 1.55 11.38
N GLY A 198 5.08 1.47 10.05
CA GLY A 198 6.30 1.92 9.38
C GLY A 198 6.65 3.38 9.67
N ILE A 199 5.66 4.28 9.67
CA ILE A 199 5.83 5.68 10.05
C ILE A 199 6.26 5.81 11.53
N ASN A 200 5.62 5.07 12.43
CA ASN A 200 5.90 5.13 13.87
C ASN A 200 7.30 4.64 14.23
N ILE A 201 7.76 3.56 13.61
CA ILE A 201 9.08 2.97 13.87
C ILE A 201 10.20 3.83 13.30
N ALA A 202 9.94 4.59 12.24
CA ALA A 202 10.95 5.42 11.59
C ALA A 202 11.65 6.40 12.54
N GLU A 203 10.93 6.97 13.52
CA GLU A 203 11.53 7.86 14.50
C GLU A 203 12.50 7.12 15.45
N VAL A 204 12.12 5.91 15.87
CA VAL A 204 12.97 5.08 16.76
C VAL A 204 14.25 4.69 16.03
N VAL A 205 14.13 4.30 14.76
CA VAL A 205 15.27 3.97 13.89
C VAL A 205 16.21 5.17 13.77
N LYS A 206 15.68 6.37 13.50
CA LYS A 206 16.48 7.60 13.37
C LYS A 206 17.20 7.97 14.68
N ARG A 207 16.56 7.83 15.83
CA ARG A 207 17.18 8.14 17.12
C ARG A 207 18.38 7.23 17.39
N LYS A 208 18.30 5.95 17.00
CA LYS A 208 19.44 5.03 17.15
C LYS A 208 20.58 5.33 16.19
N GLU A 209 20.32 5.84 15.00
CA GLU A 209 21.37 6.30 14.08
C GLU A 209 22.20 7.47 14.67
N ILE A 210 21.58 8.30 15.51
CA ILE A 210 22.27 9.44 16.15
C ILE A 210 23.06 9.01 17.39
N VAL A 211 22.64 7.94 18.08
CA VAL A 211 23.29 7.46 19.32
C VAL A 211 24.43 6.48 19.04
N GLY A 212 24.50 5.90 17.84
CA GLY A 212 25.52 4.92 17.41
C GLY A 212 26.54 5.46 16.43
N GLY A 213 26.64 6.79 16.26
CA GLY A 213 27.62 7.48 15.43
C GLY A 213 28.77 8.04 16.25
#